data_904d368ca4b52da3b945f8b840147c04
#
_entry.id   904d368ca4b52da3b945f8b840147c04
#
_cell.length_a   1.000
_cell.length_b   1.000
_cell.length_c   1.000
_cell.angle_alpha   90.00
_cell.angle_beta   90.00
_cell.angle_gamma   90.00
#
_symmetry.space_group_name_H-M   'P 1'
#
loop_
_entity.id
_entity.type
_entity.pdbx_description
1 polymer ?
#
loop_
_entity_poly.entity_id
_entity_poly.type
_entity_poly.pdbx_seq_one_letter_code
_entity_poly.pdbx_strand_id
1 'polypeptide(L)'
;MQLVSFERRESESAPERPDASSRASALGFEWLDTTRPGRRRLGAVLPAGPHAGAIVDLNRALAIRLAGEDVGAPEAEADSLLPSDMQAFLRRGPSALSAARAALEFVADAVDRYDAPDLLRAGVVEPRRRVHLSSPVPHPRKIVAVARNYPAHARERGAAALPSEPVLFLKAPSSVIGPDDEILLPAACSKVDFEGELAVVIGSRVRGVGAQDALACVAGYTVANDVSARDFQGERGQHFIGKSCDSFAPLGPALVTADEIPDPQDLGIRTLVSGETMQSARSKEMLFPIAEIIAFVSKLMTLEPGDVLLTGTPAGVGASRTPPRWLRDGDVVEIEIERVGRLRNYVRASGT
;
A
#
# COMPACT_ATOMS: atom_id res chain seq x y z
N MET A 1 11.83 5.66 -0.67
CA MET A 1 10.82 6.27 -1.59
C MET A 1 9.43 5.75 -1.25
N GLN A 2 8.41 6.62 -1.28
CA GLN A 2 7.01 6.23 -1.07
C GLN A 2 6.31 6.07 -2.42
N LEU A 3 6.06 4.84 -2.83
CA LEU A 3 5.39 4.48 -4.08
C LEU A 3 3.88 4.36 -3.86
N VAL A 4 3.10 4.88 -4.80
CA VAL A 4 1.64 4.87 -4.75
C VAL A 4 1.04 4.34 -6.05
N SER A 5 -0.13 3.70 -5.94
CA SER A 5 -1.03 3.52 -7.08
C SER A 5 -2.12 4.58 -7.00
N PHE A 6 -2.34 5.32 -8.06
CA PHE A 6 -3.28 6.44 -8.07
C PHE A 6 -4.11 6.51 -9.34
N GLU A 7 -5.27 7.13 -9.23
CA GLU A 7 -6.16 7.48 -10.33
C GLU A 7 -6.46 8.98 -10.26
N ARG A 8 -6.52 9.66 -11.40
CA ARG A 8 -6.95 11.06 -11.43
C ARG A 8 -8.45 11.13 -11.20
N ARG A 9 -8.88 12.03 -10.31
CA ARG A 9 -10.29 12.35 -10.15
C ARG A 9 -10.76 13.10 -11.40
N GLU A 10 -11.96 12.81 -11.87
CA GLU A 10 -12.60 13.63 -12.90
C GLU A 10 -12.71 15.05 -12.36
N SER A 11 -12.07 16.02 -13.03
CA SER A 11 -12.21 17.42 -12.68
C SER A 11 -13.46 17.97 -13.37
N GLU A 12 -14.24 18.77 -12.67
CA GLU A 12 -15.38 19.53 -13.24
C GLU A 12 -14.96 20.49 -14.37
N SER A 13 -13.66 20.71 -14.57
CA SER A 13 -13.06 21.40 -15.71
C SER A 13 -11.77 20.68 -16.11
N ALA A 14 -11.76 20.07 -17.29
CA ALA A 14 -10.50 19.64 -17.92
C ALA A 14 -9.58 20.88 -18.05
N PRO A 15 -8.27 20.78 -17.74
CA PRO A 15 -7.37 21.90 -18.03
C PRO A 15 -7.44 22.20 -19.53
N GLU A 16 -7.62 23.49 -19.87
CA GLU A 16 -7.53 23.95 -21.26
C GLU A 16 -6.22 23.41 -21.86
N ARG A 17 -6.32 22.91 -23.10
CA ARG A 17 -5.11 22.49 -23.83
C ARG A 17 -4.12 23.65 -23.86
N PRO A 18 -2.85 23.44 -23.55
CA PRO A 18 -1.87 24.50 -23.66
C PRO A 18 -1.87 25.07 -25.08
N ASP A 19 -1.93 26.39 -25.20
CA ASP A 19 -1.75 27.09 -26.46
C ASP A 19 -0.39 26.69 -27.06
N ALA A 20 -0.35 26.45 -28.38
CA ALA A 20 0.85 26.06 -29.11
C ALA A 20 2.04 27.08 -28.98
N SER A 21 1.77 28.25 -28.44
CA SER A 21 2.77 29.28 -28.11
C SER A 21 3.37 29.18 -26.72
N SER A 22 2.92 28.20 -25.86
CA SER A 22 3.40 28.08 -24.49
C SER A 22 4.78 27.42 -24.43
N ARG A 23 5.60 27.74 -23.40
CA ARG A 23 6.90 27.07 -23.15
C ARG A 23 6.76 25.54 -22.96
N ALA A 24 5.58 25.05 -22.64
CA ALA A 24 5.27 23.63 -22.57
C ALA A 24 5.41 22.95 -23.95
N SER A 25 5.00 23.65 -25.03
CA SER A 25 5.21 23.22 -26.43
C SER A 25 6.70 23.09 -26.78
N ALA A 26 7.54 23.99 -26.28
CA ALA A 26 8.98 23.95 -26.50
C ALA A 26 9.70 22.78 -25.81
N LEU A 27 9.05 22.13 -24.85
CA LEU A 27 9.56 20.97 -24.13
C LEU A 27 8.98 19.63 -24.65
N GLY A 28 8.20 19.65 -25.75
CA GLY A 28 7.62 18.43 -26.34
C GLY A 28 6.46 17.81 -25.59
N PHE A 29 5.74 18.58 -24.74
CA PHE A 29 4.63 18.06 -23.94
C PHE A 29 3.31 17.85 -24.70
N GLU A 30 3.24 18.20 -25.98
CA GLU A 30 1.99 18.17 -26.76
C GLU A 30 1.42 16.76 -26.97
N TRP A 31 2.23 15.76 -26.88
CA TRP A 31 1.87 14.36 -27.16
C TRP A 31 1.46 13.55 -25.90
N LEU A 32 1.61 14.11 -24.71
CA LEU A 32 1.15 13.44 -23.51
C LEU A 32 -0.38 13.46 -23.42
N ASP A 33 -1.04 12.35 -23.73
CA ASP A 33 -2.48 12.20 -23.55
C ASP A 33 -2.85 12.32 -22.08
N THR A 34 -3.08 13.56 -21.62
CA THR A 34 -3.41 13.89 -20.24
C THR A 34 -4.85 13.54 -19.86
N THR A 35 -5.67 13.07 -20.84
CA THR A 35 -7.13 13.11 -20.75
C THR A 35 -7.81 11.78 -20.49
N ARG A 36 -7.09 10.68 -20.21
CA ARG A 36 -7.75 9.42 -19.85
C ARG A 36 -7.99 9.32 -18.33
N PRO A 37 -9.17 9.74 -17.84
CA PRO A 37 -9.56 9.49 -16.45
C PRO A 37 -9.71 7.99 -16.21
N GLY A 38 -9.60 7.56 -14.95
CA GLY A 38 -9.94 6.20 -14.51
C GLY A 38 -8.89 5.12 -14.76
N ARG A 39 -7.71 5.44 -15.35
CA ARG A 39 -6.62 4.47 -15.43
C ARG A 39 -5.69 4.60 -14.21
N ARG A 40 -5.54 3.51 -13.49
CA ARG A 40 -4.59 3.42 -12.36
C ARG A 40 -3.15 3.54 -12.86
N ARG A 41 -2.35 4.33 -12.16
CA ARG A 41 -0.96 4.61 -12.52
C ARG A 41 -0.03 4.50 -11.32
N LEU A 42 1.24 4.21 -11.61
CA LEU A 42 2.32 4.21 -10.63
C LEU A 42 2.83 5.64 -10.41
N GLY A 43 2.88 6.06 -9.18
CA GLY A 43 3.46 7.34 -8.77
C GLY A 43 4.37 7.22 -7.55
N ALA A 44 4.98 8.34 -7.21
CA ALA A 44 5.68 8.51 -5.95
C ALA A 44 5.25 9.82 -5.27
N VAL A 45 5.29 9.84 -3.95
CA VAL A 45 5.08 11.06 -3.16
C VAL A 45 6.32 11.94 -3.27
N LEU A 46 6.15 13.19 -3.66
CA LEU A 46 7.24 14.18 -3.68
C LEU A 46 7.66 14.50 -2.23
N PRO A 47 8.92 14.22 -1.83
CA PRO A 47 9.29 14.23 -0.41
C PRO A 47 9.45 15.64 0.18
N ALA A 48 9.81 16.64 -0.63
CA ALA A 48 10.18 17.96 -0.16
C ALA A 48 9.83 19.05 -1.19
N GLY A 49 10.09 20.32 -0.84
CA GLY A 49 9.88 21.48 -1.71
C GLY A 49 8.46 22.05 -1.61
N PRO A 50 8.14 23.05 -2.45
CA PRO A 50 6.86 23.78 -2.40
C PRO A 50 5.64 22.91 -2.75
N HIS A 51 5.86 21.74 -3.34
CA HIS A 51 4.82 20.76 -3.69
C HIS A 51 4.97 19.43 -2.91
N ALA A 52 5.62 19.46 -1.75
CA ALA A 52 5.73 18.29 -0.89
C ALA A 52 4.36 17.62 -0.66
N GLY A 53 4.32 16.30 -0.77
CA GLY A 53 3.08 15.52 -0.68
C GLY A 53 2.27 15.41 -1.97
N ALA A 54 2.63 16.12 -3.05
CA ALA A 54 2.06 15.89 -4.37
C ALA A 54 2.50 14.52 -4.92
N ILE A 55 1.74 13.99 -5.87
CA ILE A 55 2.04 12.73 -6.52
C ILE A 55 2.73 12.97 -7.85
N VAL A 56 3.90 12.40 -8.03
CA VAL A 56 4.64 12.38 -9.30
C VAL A 56 4.22 11.14 -10.09
N ASP A 57 3.75 11.32 -11.30
CA ASP A 57 3.55 10.24 -12.28
C ASP A 57 4.93 9.81 -12.81
N LEU A 58 5.45 8.73 -12.27
CA LEU A 58 6.84 8.32 -12.49
C LEU A 58 7.14 7.96 -13.95
N ASN A 59 6.22 7.28 -14.62
CA ASN A 59 6.39 6.90 -16.02
C ASN A 59 6.40 8.12 -16.93
N ARG A 60 5.50 9.09 -16.72
CA ARG A 60 5.50 10.37 -17.45
C ARG A 60 6.74 11.19 -17.17
N ALA A 61 7.17 11.26 -15.92
CA ALA A 61 8.41 11.95 -15.55
C ALA A 61 9.62 11.39 -16.29
N LEU A 62 9.71 10.05 -16.37
CA LEU A 62 10.78 9.39 -17.12
C LEU A 62 10.69 9.69 -18.63
N ALA A 63 9.49 9.64 -19.21
CA ALA A 63 9.32 9.93 -20.64
C ALA A 63 9.76 11.35 -21.00
N ILE A 64 9.43 12.35 -20.17
CA ILE A 64 9.87 13.74 -20.37
C ILE A 64 11.39 13.86 -20.25
N ARG A 65 11.98 13.24 -19.26
CA ARG A 65 13.43 13.20 -19.10
C ARG A 65 14.10 12.65 -20.36
N LEU A 66 13.62 11.48 -20.85
CA LEU A 66 14.17 10.82 -22.05
C LEU A 66 13.98 11.67 -23.31
N ALA A 67 12.87 12.40 -23.44
CA ALA A 67 12.66 13.34 -24.55
C ALA A 67 13.70 14.47 -24.54
N GLY A 68 14.11 14.94 -23.36
CA GLY A 68 15.19 15.93 -23.22
C GLY A 68 16.58 15.38 -23.52
N GLU A 69 16.73 14.04 -23.56
CA GLU A 69 17.96 13.33 -23.93
C GLU A 69 17.96 12.89 -25.42
N ASP A 70 17.07 13.41 -26.25
CA ASP A 70 16.90 13.10 -27.69
C ASP A 70 16.62 11.61 -28.00
N VAL A 71 15.99 10.89 -27.09
CA VAL A 71 15.56 9.50 -27.31
C VAL A 71 14.41 9.47 -28.33
N GLY A 72 14.56 8.71 -29.41
CA GLY A 72 13.66 8.71 -30.56
C GLY A 72 12.22 8.24 -30.30
N ALA A 73 11.96 7.51 -29.20
CA ALA A 73 10.63 7.05 -28.78
C ALA A 73 10.53 7.05 -27.25
N PRO A 74 10.54 8.22 -26.59
CA PRO A 74 10.73 8.33 -25.15
C PRO A 74 9.59 7.70 -24.32
N GLU A 75 8.36 7.67 -24.82
CA GLU A 75 7.24 7.02 -24.15
C GLU A 75 7.38 5.49 -24.15
N ALA A 76 7.70 4.91 -25.31
CA ALA A 76 7.87 3.47 -25.43
C ALA A 76 9.07 2.99 -24.59
N GLU A 77 10.13 3.78 -24.54
CA GLU A 77 11.28 3.51 -23.69
C GLU A 77 10.92 3.64 -22.21
N ALA A 78 10.18 4.67 -21.81
CA ALA A 78 9.70 4.82 -20.45
C ALA A 78 8.77 3.67 -20.04
N ASP A 79 7.85 3.22 -20.89
CA ASP A 79 7.00 2.05 -20.63
C ASP A 79 7.82 0.78 -20.45
N SER A 80 8.90 0.64 -21.22
CA SER A 80 9.82 -0.50 -21.12
C SER A 80 10.60 -0.49 -19.80
N LEU A 81 11.14 0.64 -19.40
CA LEU A 81 12.02 0.78 -18.22
C LEU A 81 11.23 0.89 -16.91
N LEU A 82 10.13 1.61 -16.93
CA LEU A 82 9.33 1.98 -15.77
C LEU A 82 7.83 1.84 -16.06
N PRO A 83 7.30 0.61 -16.01
CA PRO A 83 5.88 0.39 -16.24
C PRO A 83 4.99 1.24 -15.33
N SER A 84 3.90 1.76 -15.87
CA SER A 84 2.92 2.57 -15.13
C SER A 84 2.00 1.77 -14.19
N ASP A 85 2.14 0.45 -14.14
CA ASP A 85 1.42 -0.46 -13.26
C ASP A 85 2.35 -1.01 -12.16
N MET A 86 1.90 -0.95 -10.90
CA MET A 86 2.71 -1.37 -9.74
C MET A 86 3.13 -2.85 -9.84
N GLN A 87 2.26 -3.72 -10.30
CA GLN A 87 2.59 -5.16 -10.37
C GLN A 87 3.66 -5.45 -11.45
N ALA A 88 3.56 -4.76 -12.60
CA ALA A 88 4.57 -4.84 -13.64
C ALA A 88 5.90 -4.22 -13.17
N PHE A 89 5.83 -3.10 -12.45
CA PHE A 89 6.99 -2.45 -11.82
C PHE A 89 7.71 -3.39 -10.85
N LEU A 90 7.00 -4.03 -9.92
CA LEU A 90 7.59 -4.95 -8.96
C LEU A 90 8.25 -6.16 -9.64
N ARG A 91 7.67 -6.66 -10.73
CA ARG A 91 8.27 -7.75 -11.52
C ARG A 91 9.56 -7.35 -12.24
N ARG A 92 9.71 -6.08 -12.62
CA ARG A 92 10.95 -5.55 -13.19
C ARG A 92 12.07 -5.44 -12.16
N GLY A 93 11.70 -5.28 -10.89
CA GLY A 93 12.64 -5.29 -9.77
C GLY A 93 13.60 -4.09 -9.73
N PRO A 94 14.89 -4.31 -9.43
CA PRO A 94 15.85 -3.22 -9.15
C PRO A 94 16.04 -2.21 -10.29
N SER A 95 15.93 -2.64 -11.55
CA SER A 95 16.09 -1.74 -12.71
C SER A 95 14.96 -0.71 -12.78
N ALA A 96 13.72 -1.14 -12.57
CA ALA A 96 12.59 -0.22 -12.51
C ALA A 96 12.65 0.71 -11.29
N LEU A 97 13.11 0.21 -10.15
CA LEU A 97 13.33 1.03 -8.95
C LEU A 97 14.38 2.12 -9.20
N SER A 98 15.47 1.81 -9.89
CA SER A 98 16.48 2.79 -10.28
C SER A 98 15.91 3.85 -11.22
N ALA A 99 15.14 3.43 -12.24
CA ALA A 99 14.46 4.35 -13.16
C ALA A 99 13.44 5.25 -12.44
N ALA A 100 12.69 4.70 -11.47
CA ALA A 100 11.75 5.46 -10.66
C ALA A 100 12.42 6.53 -9.81
N ARG A 101 13.58 6.22 -9.22
CA ARG A 101 14.37 7.20 -8.46
C ARG A 101 14.87 8.32 -9.35
N ALA A 102 15.46 7.97 -10.50
CA ALA A 102 15.94 8.96 -11.46
C ALA A 102 14.81 9.86 -11.99
N ALA A 103 13.61 9.32 -12.20
CA ALA A 103 12.43 10.09 -12.58
C ALA A 103 11.97 11.05 -11.47
N LEU A 104 11.98 10.58 -10.21
CA LEU A 104 11.60 11.41 -9.06
C LEU A 104 12.60 12.54 -8.80
N GLU A 105 13.90 12.24 -8.88
CA GLU A 105 14.99 13.22 -8.76
C GLU A 105 14.90 14.28 -9.86
N PHE A 106 14.66 13.87 -11.12
CA PHE A 106 14.46 14.80 -12.22
C PHE A 106 13.30 15.78 -11.94
N VAL A 107 12.18 15.31 -11.42
CA VAL A 107 11.05 16.16 -11.07
C VAL A 107 11.36 17.06 -9.87
N ALA A 108 12.02 16.55 -8.84
CA ALA A 108 12.41 17.35 -7.68
C ALA A 108 13.30 18.53 -8.11
N ASP A 109 14.31 18.27 -8.94
CA ASP A 109 15.19 19.30 -9.52
C ASP A 109 14.42 20.29 -10.42
N ALA A 110 13.46 19.79 -11.20
CA ALA A 110 12.68 20.61 -12.10
C ALA A 110 11.70 21.54 -11.38
N VAL A 111 11.07 21.07 -10.30
CA VAL A 111 10.17 21.87 -9.47
C VAL A 111 10.86 23.06 -8.81
N ASP A 112 12.15 22.90 -8.48
CA ASP A 112 12.95 23.98 -7.88
C ASP A 112 13.44 24.99 -8.94
N ARG A 113 13.62 24.57 -10.21
CA ARG A 113 14.20 25.39 -11.29
C ARG A 113 13.16 26.01 -12.24
N TYR A 114 12.00 25.39 -12.40
CA TYR A 114 10.97 25.79 -13.37
C TYR A 114 9.67 26.11 -12.64
N ASP A 115 8.85 26.97 -13.24
CA ASP A 115 7.51 27.21 -12.72
C ASP A 115 6.69 25.92 -12.72
N ALA A 116 6.32 25.46 -11.55
CA ALA A 116 5.49 24.28 -11.30
C ALA A 116 4.20 24.16 -12.16
N PRO A 117 3.58 25.26 -12.66
CA PRO A 117 2.43 25.19 -13.54
C PRO A 117 2.60 24.30 -14.77
N ASP A 118 3.80 24.18 -15.36
CA ASP A 118 4.02 23.38 -16.56
C ASP A 118 4.01 21.88 -16.25
N LEU A 119 4.64 21.44 -15.16
CA LEU A 119 4.62 20.05 -14.71
C LEU A 119 3.22 19.62 -14.26
N LEU A 120 2.45 20.55 -13.67
CA LEU A 120 1.04 20.33 -13.31
C LEU A 120 0.17 20.20 -14.57
N ARG A 121 0.35 21.09 -15.57
CA ARG A 121 -0.38 21.01 -16.86
C ARG A 121 -0.05 19.74 -17.63
N ALA A 122 1.20 19.33 -17.62
CA ALA A 122 1.64 18.06 -18.24
C ALA A 122 1.16 16.81 -17.47
N GLY A 123 0.53 16.95 -16.30
CA GLY A 123 0.09 15.84 -15.47
C GLY A 123 1.25 14.97 -14.95
N VAL A 124 2.43 15.56 -14.81
CA VAL A 124 3.60 14.90 -14.22
C VAL A 124 3.56 14.97 -12.71
N VAL A 125 3.09 16.12 -12.20
CA VAL A 125 2.88 16.35 -10.76
C VAL A 125 1.40 16.59 -10.53
N GLU A 126 0.80 15.82 -9.63
CA GLU A 126 -0.62 15.93 -9.28
C GLU A 126 -0.76 16.33 -7.82
N PRO A 127 -1.47 17.43 -7.52
CA PRO A 127 -1.82 17.75 -6.13
C PRO A 127 -2.60 16.59 -5.49
N ARG A 128 -2.28 16.23 -4.25
CA ARG A 128 -2.90 15.11 -3.54
C ARG A 128 -4.44 15.11 -3.60
N ARG A 129 -5.07 16.31 -3.59
CA ARG A 129 -6.54 16.46 -3.67
C ARG A 129 -7.14 16.07 -5.02
N ARG A 130 -6.34 16.05 -6.09
CA ARG A 130 -6.78 15.70 -7.46
C ARG A 130 -6.65 14.23 -7.79
N VAL A 131 -6.13 13.44 -6.87
CA VAL A 131 -5.97 12.01 -7.06
C VAL A 131 -6.72 11.21 -6.01
N HIS A 132 -7.19 10.04 -6.42
CA HIS A 132 -7.60 8.97 -5.54
C HIS A 132 -6.44 7.99 -5.42
N LEU A 133 -6.00 7.68 -4.20
CA LEU A 133 -5.00 6.64 -3.98
C LEU A 133 -5.70 5.30 -3.87
N SER A 134 -5.37 4.39 -4.75
CA SER A 134 -5.72 2.99 -4.61
C SER A 134 -4.74 2.29 -3.66
N SER A 135 -5.03 1.06 -3.25
CA SER A 135 -4.01 0.23 -2.61
C SER A 135 -2.69 0.28 -3.39
N PRO A 136 -1.54 0.41 -2.73
CA PRO A 136 -0.25 0.37 -3.43
C PRO A 136 -0.02 -0.94 -4.17
N VAL A 137 -0.60 -2.05 -3.69
CA VAL A 137 -0.64 -3.34 -4.40
C VAL A 137 -2.10 -3.76 -4.61
N PRO A 138 -2.75 -3.24 -5.67
CA PRO A 138 -4.21 -3.40 -5.84
C PRO A 138 -4.64 -4.84 -6.16
N HIS A 139 -3.76 -5.62 -6.75
CA HIS A 139 -4.05 -7.00 -7.19
C HIS A 139 -2.91 -7.94 -6.79
N PRO A 140 -2.66 -8.15 -5.49
CA PRO A 140 -1.69 -9.15 -5.07
C PRO A 140 -2.12 -10.54 -5.53
N ARG A 141 -1.16 -11.40 -5.92
CA ARG A 141 -1.51 -12.78 -6.30
C ARG A 141 -1.98 -13.59 -5.11
N LYS A 142 -1.42 -13.30 -3.94
CA LYS A 142 -1.87 -13.84 -2.65
C LYS A 142 -1.58 -12.87 -1.51
N ILE A 143 -2.41 -12.96 -0.49
CA ILE A 143 -2.22 -12.29 0.80
C ILE A 143 -2.11 -13.39 1.84
N VAL A 144 -0.91 -13.60 2.36
CA VAL A 144 -0.64 -14.57 3.44
C VAL A 144 -0.60 -13.82 4.75
N ALA A 145 -1.36 -14.25 5.73
CA ALA A 145 -1.43 -13.60 7.04
C ALA A 145 -1.01 -14.56 8.15
N VAL A 146 -0.46 -13.99 9.24
CA VAL A 146 0.03 -14.74 10.39
C VAL A 146 -0.86 -14.49 11.60
N ALA A 147 -1.55 -15.52 12.05
CA ALA A 147 -2.38 -15.46 13.26
C ALA A 147 -1.52 -15.54 14.54
N ARG A 148 -1.96 -14.81 15.58
CA ARG A 148 -1.39 -14.89 16.95
C ARG A 148 0.10 -14.57 17.03
N ASN A 149 0.59 -13.69 16.18
CA ASN A 149 2.02 -13.32 16.13
C ASN A 149 2.44 -12.30 17.20
N TYR A 150 1.52 -11.83 18.02
CA TYR A 150 1.82 -11.00 19.19
C TYR A 150 1.39 -11.73 20.45
N PRO A 151 2.32 -12.02 21.39
CA PRO A 151 2.00 -12.77 22.60
C PRO A 151 0.87 -12.19 23.44
N ALA A 152 0.79 -10.83 23.52
CA ALA A 152 -0.27 -10.14 24.22
C ALA A 152 -1.63 -10.37 23.54
N HIS A 153 -1.69 -10.30 22.20
CA HIS A 153 -2.90 -10.59 21.42
C HIS A 153 -3.32 -12.06 21.56
N ALA A 154 -2.38 -12.99 21.48
CA ALA A 154 -2.69 -14.41 21.65
C ALA A 154 -3.34 -14.68 23.02
N ARG A 155 -2.81 -14.07 24.10
CA ARG A 155 -3.35 -14.22 25.47
C ARG A 155 -4.73 -13.59 25.63
N GLU A 156 -4.95 -12.36 25.11
CA GLU A 156 -6.27 -11.71 25.19
C GLU A 156 -7.36 -12.48 24.43
N ARG A 157 -6.96 -13.28 23.42
CA ARG A 157 -7.85 -14.18 22.68
C ARG A 157 -7.96 -15.58 23.29
N GLY A 158 -7.49 -15.75 24.51
CA GLY A 158 -7.65 -16.99 25.28
C GLY A 158 -6.71 -18.11 24.89
N ALA A 159 -5.57 -17.83 24.27
CA ALA A 159 -4.59 -18.86 23.95
C ALA A 159 -3.96 -19.41 25.25
N ALA A 160 -4.10 -20.71 25.48
CA ALA A 160 -3.48 -21.40 26.61
C ALA A 160 -1.95 -21.52 26.45
N ALA A 161 -1.47 -21.60 25.20
CA ALA A 161 -0.06 -21.62 24.84
C ALA A 161 0.19 -20.80 23.58
N LEU A 162 1.40 -20.26 23.45
CA LEU A 162 1.83 -19.57 22.23
C LEU A 162 2.16 -20.63 21.15
N PRO A 163 1.93 -20.33 19.86
CA PRO A 163 2.29 -21.24 18.78
C PRO A 163 3.81 -21.41 18.70
N SER A 164 4.27 -22.61 18.38
CA SER A 164 5.69 -22.93 18.17
C SER A 164 6.19 -22.64 16.76
N GLU A 165 5.27 -22.38 15.82
CA GLU A 165 5.53 -22.02 14.43
C GLU A 165 4.44 -21.05 13.92
N PRO A 166 4.70 -20.27 12.85
CA PRO A 166 3.72 -19.34 12.29
C PRO A 166 2.43 -20.05 11.86
N VAL A 167 1.29 -19.60 12.40
CA VAL A 167 -0.05 -20.08 12.00
C VAL A 167 -0.52 -19.24 10.83
N LEU A 168 -0.55 -19.84 9.63
CA LEU A 168 -0.85 -19.12 8.39
C LEU A 168 -2.31 -19.26 7.98
N PHE A 169 -2.82 -18.20 7.39
CA PHE A 169 -4.08 -18.21 6.64
C PHE A 169 -3.99 -17.27 5.44
N LEU A 170 -4.98 -17.31 4.57
CA LEU A 170 -5.06 -16.46 3.38
C LEU A 170 -6.21 -15.47 3.52
N LYS A 171 -6.06 -14.30 2.89
CA LYS A 171 -7.15 -13.40 2.54
C LYS A 171 -7.33 -13.40 1.03
N ALA A 172 -8.58 -13.28 0.57
CA ALA A 172 -8.86 -13.18 -0.86
C ALA A 172 -8.30 -11.86 -1.42
N PRO A 173 -7.58 -11.89 -2.55
CA PRO A 173 -7.11 -10.67 -3.21
C PRO A 173 -8.25 -9.69 -3.58
N SER A 174 -9.47 -10.20 -3.81
CA SER A 174 -10.67 -9.41 -4.08
C SER A 174 -11.12 -8.55 -2.89
N SER A 175 -10.63 -8.81 -1.68
CA SER A 175 -10.95 -8.02 -0.50
C SER A 175 -10.11 -6.74 -0.36
N VAL A 176 -9.15 -6.50 -1.29
CA VAL A 176 -8.25 -5.35 -1.21
C VAL A 176 -8.97 -4.05 -1.55
N ILE A 177 -8.78 -3.06 -0.69
CA ILE A 177 -9.16 -1.66 -0.89
C ILE A 177 -7.99 -0.73 -0.56
N GLY A 178 -8.08 0.52 -1.01
CA GLY A 178 -7.07 1.55 -0.78
C GLY A 178 -7.37 2.48 0.40
N PRO A 179 -6.53 3.51 0.57
CA PRO A 179 -6.79 4.58 1.53
C PRO A 179 -8.06 5.35 1.17
N ASP A 180 -8.78 5.79 2.21
CA ASP A 180 -10.04 6.54 2.12
C ASP A 180 -11.23 5.76 1.50
N ASP A 181 -11.02 4.51 1.06
CA ASP A 181 -12.10 3.62 0.63
C ASP A 181 -12.95 3.13 1.82
N GLU A 182 -14.14 2.63 1.54
CA GLU A 182 -15.09 2.20 2.56
C GLU A 182 -14.91 0.72 2.94
N ILE A 183 -14.81 0.44 4.23
CA ILE A 183 -14.95 -0.91 4.78
C ILE A 183 -16.45 -1.21 4.85
N LEU A 184 -16.92 -2.15 4.05
CA LEU A 184 -18.33 -2.53 3.96
C LEU A 184 -18.67 -3.57 5.02
N LEU A 185 -19.64 -3.26 5.88
CA LEU A 185 -20.14 -4.20 6.87
C LEU A 185 -21.12 -5.17 6.19
N PRO A 186 -20.84 -6.48 6.12
CA PRO A 186 -21.77 -7.44 5.53
C PRO A 186 -23.07 -7.50 6.33
N ALA A 187 -24.24 -7.46 5.67
CA ALA A 187 -25.54 -7.48 6.33
C ALA A 187 -25.75 -8.71 7.24
N ALA A 188 -25.10 -9.83 6.92
CA ALA A 188 -25.16 -11.06 7.70
C ALA A 188 -24.15 -11.13 8.87
N CYS A 189 -23.37 -10.06 9.12
CA CYS A 189 -22.35 -10.02 10.16
C CYS A 189 -22.60 -8.88 11.15
N SER A 190 -22.64 -9.19 12.43
CA SER A 190 -22.81 -8.21 13.51
C SER A 190 -21.52 -7.91 14.30
N LYS A 191 -20.44 -8.64 14.03
CA LYS A 191 -19.19 -8.61 14.81
C LYS A 191 -17.99 -8.37 13.91
N VAL A 192 -18.00 -7.25 13.18
CA VAL A 192 -16.85 -6.83 12.37
C VAL A 192 -15.83 -6.13 13.26
N ASP A 193 -14.58 -6.55 13.15
CA ASP A 193 -13.46 -6.13 13.99
C ASP A 193 -12.30 -5.60 13.14
N PHE A 194 -11.42 -4.83 13.74
CA PHE A 194 -10.23 -4.24 13.16
C PHE A 194 -8.97 -4.94 13.68
N GLU A 195 -7.96 -5.02 12.84
CA GLU A 195 -6.62 -5.56 13.18
C GLU A 195 -5.55 -4.78 12.42
N GLY A 196 -4.93 -3.77 13.08
CA GLY A 196 -3.84 -3.00 12.49
C GLY A 196 -2.55 -3.84 12.39
N GLU A 197 -1.94 -3.85 11.21
CA GLU A 197 -0.78 -4.69 10.93
C GLU A 197 0.26 -3.99 10.04
N LEU A 198 1.53 -4.33 10.25
CA LEU A 198 2.56 -4.08 9.26
C LEU A 198 2.41 -5.13 8.14
N ALA A 199 2.36 -4.66 6.89
CA ALA A 199 2.35 -5.52 5.73
C ALA A 199 3.70 -5.47 4.99
N VAL A 200 4.20 -6.62 4.59
CA VAL A 200 5.43 -6.80 3.82
C VAL A 200 5.07 -7.11 2.38
N VAL A 201 5.64 -6.39 1.43
CA VAL A 201 5.47 -6.63 -0.01
C VAL A 201 6.72 -7.29 -0.58
N ILE A 202 6.55 -8.43 -1.21
CA ILE A 202 7.63 -9.18 -1.82
C ILE A 202 8.08 -8.51 -3.12
N GLY A 203 9.39 -8.37 -3.31
CA GLY A 203 10.02 -7.71 -4.46
C GLY A 203 10.70 -8.66 -5.43
N SER A 204 11.06 -9.86 -4.99
CA SER A 204 11.70 -10.87 -5.83
C SER A 204 11.11 -12.25 -5.63
N ARG A 205 11.13 -13.07 -6.69
CA ARG A 205 10.67 -14.45 -6.60
C ARG A 205 11.60 -15.27 -5.71
N VAL A 206 11.03 -15.92 -4.70
CA VAL A 206 11.80 -16.70 -3.72
C VAL A 206 11.08 -17.97 -3.30
N ARG A 207 11.88 -19.03 -3.06
CA ARG A 207 11.45 -20.33 -2.59
C ARG A 207 12.53 -20.92 -1.67
N GLY A 208 12.16 -21.23 -0.42
CA GLY A 208 13.07 -21.88 0.55
C GLY A 208 14.24 -21.00 1.01
N VAL A 209 14.03 -19.68 1.16
CA VAL A 209 15.07 -18.75 1.64
C VAL A 209 15.31 -18.93 3.14
N GLY A 210 16.55 -18.79 3.58
CA GLY A 210 16.91 -18.72 5.00
C GLY A 210 16.55 -17.38 5.63
N ALA A 211 16.32 -17.36 6.94
CA ALA A 211 15.94 -16.12 7.63
C ALA A 211 16.98 -14.99 7.48
N GLN A 212 18.27 -15.34 7.42
CA GLN A 212 19.37 -14.38 7.25
C GLN A 212 19.30 -13.62 5.92
N ASP A 213 18.71 -14.21 4.87
CA ASP A 213 18.63 -13.63 3.52
C ASP A 213 17.21 -13.17 3.17
N ALA A 214 16.23 -13.41 4.05
CA ALA A 214 14.82 -13.25 3.77
C ALA A 214 14.42 -11.79 3.49
N LEU A 215 15.03 -10.82 4.18
CA LEU A 215 14.72 -9.41 3.97
C LEU A 215 15.20 -8.87 2.62
N ALA A 216 16.16 -9.53 1.98
CA ALA A 216 16.65 -9.13 0.64
C ALA A 216 15.59 -9.34 -0.45
N CYS A 217 14.54 -10.15 -0.21
CA CYS A 217 13.45 -10.32 -1.18
C CYS A 217 12.30 -9.32 -1.00
N VAL A 218 12.39 -8.39 -0.05
CA VAL A 218 11.33 -7.40 0.27
C VAL A 218 11.46 -6.18 -0.63
N ALA A 219 10.36 -5.80 -1.31
CA ALA A 219 10.26 -4.53 -2.04
C ALA A 219 10.07 -3.36 -1.09
N GLY A 220 9.30 -3.56 -0.03
CA GLY A 220 8.98 -2.54 0.95
C GLY A 220 7.84 -2.94 1.88
N TYR A 221 7.35 -1.94 2.59
CA TYR A 221 6.36 -2.09 3.65
C TYR A 221 5.19 -1.15 3.43
N THR A 222 4.01 -1.57 3.88
CA THR A 222 2.79 -0.74 3.89
C THR A 222 1.97 -1.02 5.14
N VAL A 223 0.99 -0.18 5.40
CA VAL A 223 0.03 -0.40 6.50
C VAL A 223 -1.10 -1.28 5.99
N ALA A 224 -1.59 -2.18 6.84
CA ALA A 224 -2.73 -3.04 6.56
C ALA A 224 -3.75 -3.03 7.70
N ASN A 225 -5.01 -3.34 7.35
CA ASN A 225 -6.05 -3.69 8.30
C ASN A 225 -6.57 -5.09 7.96
N ASP A 226 -6.31 -6.06 8.81
CA ASP A 226 -6.83 -7.41 8.66
C ASP A 226 -8.27 -7.49 9.21
N VAL A 227 -9.20 -6.79 8.55
CA VAL A 227 -10.61 -6.71 8.95
C VAL A 227 -11.20 -8.11 9.07
N SER A 228 -12.00 -8.31 10.13
CA SER A 228 -12.44 -9.65 10.56
C SER A 228 -13.92 -9.68 10.89
N ALA A 229 -14.69 -10.51 10.21
CA ALA A 229 -16.06 -10.88 10.60
C ALA A 229 -15.98 -12.05 11.60
N ARG A 230 -16.05 -11.75 12.90
CA ARG A 230 -15.87 -12.76 13.96
C ARG A 230 -16.95 -13.82 13.98
N ASP A 231 -18.19 -13.46 13.59
CA ASP A 231 -19.32 -14.38 13.43
C ASP A 231 -19.02 -15.49 12.40
N PHE A 232 -18.28 -15.15 11.32
CA PHE A 232 -17.98 -16.08 10.23
C PHE A 232 -16.74 -16.95 10.50
N GLN A 233 -15.89 -16.57 11.45
CA GLN A 233 -14.73 -17.38 11.81
C GLN A 233 -15.13 -18.69 12.50
N GLY A 234 -16.26 -18.69 13.25
CA GLY A 234 -16.85 -19.83 13.90
C GLY A 234 -15.93 -20.55 14.89
N GLU A 235 -16.48 -21.54 15.59
CA GLU A 235 -15.73 -22.38 16.55
C GLU A 235 -14.69 -23.29 15.88
N ARG A 236 -14.82 -23.53 14.59
CA ARG A 236 -13.94 -24.43 13.82
C ARG A 236 -12.68 -23.76 13.26
N GLY A 237 -12.41 -22.48 13.60
CA GLY A 237 -11.20 -21.77 13.23
C GLY A 237 -11.02 -21.52 11.73
N GLN A 238 -12.12 -21.40 10.97
CA GLN A 238 -12.07 -21.07 9.55
C GLN A 238 -11.77 -19.57 9.35
N HIS A 239 -10.50 -19.21 9.33
CA HIS A 239 -10.09 -17.81 9.18
C HIS A 239 -10.52 -17.22 7.84
N PHE A 240 -10.37 -17.95 6.73
CA PHE A 240 -10.57 -17.44 5.37
C PHE A 240 -11.93 -16.75 5.18
N ILE A 241 -13.04 -17.38 5.59
CA ILE A 241 -14.40 -16.84 5.40
C ILE A 241 -14.55 -15.50 6.12
N GLY A 242 -14.13 -15.42 7.39
CA GLY A 242 -14.24 -14.21 8.20
C GLY A 242 -13.23 -13.10 7.86
N LYS A 243 -12.26 -13.38 6.99
CA LYS A 243 -11.15 -12.49 6.64
C LYS A 243 -11.19 -12.01 5.18
N SER A 244 -12.12 -12.53 4.37
CA SER A 244 -12.10 -12.35 2.91
C SER A 244 -13.41 -11.75 2.35
N CYS A 245 -14.26 -11.15 3.19
CA CYS A 245 -15.37 -10.35 2.70
C CYS A 245 -14.84 -9.17 1.86
N ASP A 246 -15.63 -8.67 0.95
CA ASP A 246 -15.27 -7.48 0.16
C ASP A 246 -14.84 -6.33 1.09
N SER A 247 -13.80 -5.60 0.70
CA SER A 247 -13.20 -4.50 1.47
C SER A 247 -12.41 -4.88 2.74
N PHE A 248 -12.25 -6.17 3.06
CA PHE A 248 -11.63 -6.60 4.32
C PHE A 248 -10.10 -6.61 4.34
N ALA A 249 -9.44 -6.16 3.26
CA ALA A 249 -8.00 -5.98 3.22
C ALA A 249 -7.60 -4.55 2.80
N PRO A 250 -7.91 -3.53 3.62
CA PRO A 250 -7.35 -2.20 3.41
C PRO A 250 -5.83 -2.22 3.44
N LEU A 251 -5.18 -1.66 2.41
CA LEU A 251 -3.73 -1.55 2.27
C LEU A 251 -3.33 -0.14 1.84
N GLY A 252 -2.31 0.44 2.43
CA GLY A 252 -1.81 1.76 2.04
C GLY A 252 -1.17 2.57 3.18
N PRO A 253 -0.98 3.88 3.01
CA PRO A 253 -1.32 4.68 1.82
C PRO A 253 -0.32 4.52 0.69
N ALA A 254 0.90 4.07 0.96
CA ALA A 254 2.00 3.91 0.03
C ALA A 254 2.78 2.62 0.31
N LEU A 255 3.51 2.13 -0.67
CA LEU A 255 4.61 1.18 -0.48
C LEU A 255 5.88 1.97 -0.18
N VAL A 256 6.35 1.92 1.05
CA VAL A 256 7.64 2.50 1.45
C VAL A 256 8.73 1.49 1.12
N THR A 257 9.66 1.87 0.25
CA THR A 257 10.71 0.96 -0.21
C THR A 257 11.60 0.48 0.94
N ALA A 258 12.09 -0.75 0.86
CA ALA A 258 12.79 -1.41 1.96
C ALA A 258 14.02 -0.64 2.49
N ASP A 259 14.73 0.07 1.62
CA ASP A 259 15.88 0.91 1.99
C ASP A 259 15.52 2.12 2.90
N GLU A 260 14.26 2.57 2.86
CA GLU A 260 13.77 3.63 3.77
C GLU A 260 13.48 3.11 5.19
N ILE A 261 13.34 1.79 5.34
CA ILE A 261 13.03 1.11 6.60
C ILE A 261 14.14 0.10 6.92
N PRO A 262 15.31 0.54 7.39
CA PRO A 262 16.45 -0.34 7.63
C PRO A 262 16.19 -1.37 8.74
N ASP A 263 15.33 -1.07 9.70
CA ASP A 263 14.89 -2.01 10.72
C ASP A 263 13.35 -2.07 10.79
N PRO A 264 12.71 -3.01 10.08
CA PRO A 264 11.26 -3.19 10.16
C PRO A 264 10.80 -3.86 11.46
N GLN A 265 11.75 -4.34 12.28
CA GLN A 265 11.45 -5.07 13.51
C GLN A 265 11.34 -4.15 14.74
N ASP A 266 11.51 -2.83 14.61
CA ASP A 266 11.28 -1.88 15.71
C ASP A 266 10.49 -0.64 15.25
N LEU A 267 9.27 -0.84 14.77
CA LEU A 267 8.34 0.20 14.34
C LEU A 267 7.17 0.30 15.31
N GLY A 268 6.78 1.51 15.69
CA GLY A 268 5.55 1.76 16.42
C GLY A 268 4.32 1.46 15.57
N ILE A 269 3.32 0.78 16.13
CA ILE A 269 2.04 0.45 15.49
C ILE A 269 0.92 0.94 16.39
N ARG A 270 0.01 1.75 15.85
CA ARG A 270 -1.14 2.29 16.58
C ARG A 270 -2.40 2.20 15.71
N THR A 271 -3.49 1.70 16.29
CA THR A 271 -4.81 1.68 15.66
C THR A 271 -5.77 2.55 16.45
N LEU A 272 -6.49 3.42 15.73
CA LEU A 272 -7.55 4.26 16.29
C LEU A 272 -8.87 3.91 15.59
N VAL A 273 -9.96 3.93 16.37
CA VAL A 273 -11.32 3.84 15.86
C VAL A 273 -12.08 5.08 16.32
N SER A 274 -12.52 5.89 15.37
CA SER A 274 -13.22 7.16 15.63
C SER A 274 -12.48 8.06 16.63
N GLY A 275 -11.13 8.11 16.53
CA GLY A 275 -10.25 8.91 17.38
C GLY A 275 -9.83 8.25 18.70
N GLU A 276 -10.42 7.12 19.09
CA GLU A 276 -10.02 6.38 20.29
C GLU A 276 -8.90 5.40 19.96
N THR A 277 -7.78 5.44 20.71
CA THR A 277 -6.68 4.48 20.55
C THR A 277 -7.10 3.10 21.04
N MET A 278 -7.11 2.14 20.11
CA MET A 278 -7.49 0.75 20.36
C MET A 278 -6.29 -0.17 20.54
N GLN A 279 -5.30 -0.05 19.68
CA GLN A 279 -4.08 -0.86 19.71
C GLN A 279 -2.86 0.07 19.76
N SER A 280 -1.83 -0.32 20.53
CA SER A 280 -0.55 0.38 20.60
C SER A 280 0.54 -0.62 20.99
N ALA A 281 1.52 -0.82 20.10
CA ALA A 281 2.61 -1.79 20.29
C ALA A 281 3.80 -1.43 19.37
N ARG A 282 4.83 -2.25 19.43
CA ARG A 282 5.96 -2.18 18.48
C ARG A 282 6.15 -3.52 17.77
N SER A 283 6.64 -3.47 16.53
CA SER A 283 6.87 -4.68 15.72
C SER A 283 7.90 -5.64 16.34
N LYS A 284 8.78 -5.19 17.20
CA LYS A 284 9.69 -6.06 17.99
C LYS A 284 8.98 -6.99 18.97
N GLU A 285 7.71 -6.74 19.26
CA GLU A 285 6.89 -7.60 20.12
C GLU A 285 6.33 -8.82 19.39
N MET A 286 6.59 -8.95 18.08
CA MET A 286 6.22 -10.13 17.30
C MET A 286 6.89 -11.40 17.88
N LEU A 287 6.11 -12.47 17.95
CA LEU A 287 6.62 -13.81 18.34
C LEU A 287 7.57 -14.37 17.28
N PHE A 288 7.19 -14.22 16.00
CA PHE A 288 7.99 -14.60 14.84
C PHE A 288 8.38 -13.32 14.09
N PRO A 289 9.67 -12.94 14.05
CA PRO A 289 10.17 -11.83 13.28
C PRO A 289 9.87 -11.95 11.78
N ILE A 290 9.83 -10.82 11.09
CA ILE A 290 9.50 -10.74 9.65
C ILE A 290 10.36 -11.70 8.83
N ALA A 291 11.66 -11.74 9.09
CA ALA A 291 12.59 -12.63 8.38
C ALA A 291 12.23 -14.11 8.55
N GLU A 292 11.81 -14.52 9.76
CA GLU A 292 11.38 -15.88 10.05
C GLU A 292 10.04 -16.21 9.37
N ILE A 293 9.10 -15.26 9.32
CA ILE A 293 7.83 -15.42 8.60
C ILE A 293 8.10 -15.68 7.12
N ILE A 294 8.93 -14.84 6.47
CA ILE A 294 9.28 -15.01 5.06
C ILE A 294 9.97 -16.36 4.82
N ALA A 295 10.94 -16.71 5.66
CA ALA A 295 11.64 -17.98 5.56
C ALA A 295 10.66 -19.17 5.70
N PHE A 296 9.76 -19.13 6.68
CA PHE A 296 8.76 -20.16 6.91
C PHE A 296 7.80 -20.31 5.73
N VAL A 297 7.19 -19.20 5.28
CA VAL A 297 6.26 -19.22 4.15
C VAL A 297 6.94 -19.70 2.88
N SER A 298 8.17 -19.26 2.62
CA SER A 298 8.91 -19.65 1.42
C SER A 298 9.30 -21.13 1.35
N LYS A 299 9.35 -21.83 2.50
CA LYS A 299 9.50 -23.29 2.55
C LYS A 299 8.25 -24.00 2.03
N LEU A 300 7.07 -23.45 2.28
CA LEU A 300 5.80 -24.06 1.93
C LEU A 300 5.37 -23.73 0.51
N MET A 301 5.56 -22.45 0.08
CA MET A 301 5.11 -21.98 -1.23
C MET A 301 6.08 -20.94 -1.80
N THR A 302 6.12 -20.82 -3.14
CA THR A 302 6.87 -19.77 -3.81
C THR A 302 6.21 -18.42 -3.52
N LEU A 303 7.02 -17.44 -3.10
CA LEU A 303 6.63 -16.03 -3.03
C LEU A 303 7.04 -15.34 -4.34
N GLU A 304 6.16 -14.50 -4.86
CA GLU A 304 6.33 -13.78 -6.12
C GLU A 304 6.30 -12.26 -5.87
N PRO A 305 6.92 -11.45 -6.74
CA PRO A 305 6.82 -10.00 -6.63
C PRO A 305 5.38 -9.53 -6.56
N GLY A 306 5.07 -8.69 -5.56
CA GLY A 306 3.72 -8.19 -5.29
C GLY A 306 2.84 -9.11 -4.42
N ASP A 307 3.34 -10.25 -3.94
CA ASP A 307 2.69 -10.96 -2.85
C ASP A 307 2.78 -10.14 -1.56
N VAL A 308 1.74 -10.21 -0.74
CA VAL A 308 1.64 -9.47 0.53
C VAL A 308 1.64 -10.44 1.70
N LEU A 309 2.48 -10.15 2.71
CA LEU A 309 2.49 -10.86 3.98
C LEU A 309 1.98 -9.92 5.08
N LEU A 310 0.90 -10.28 5.76
CA LEU A 310 0.41 -9.60 6.95
C LEU A 310 1.08 -10.22 8.17
N THR A 311 1.73 -9.39 8.98
CA THR A 311 2.65 -9.88 10.03
C THR A 311 1.98 -10.20 11.36
N GLY A 312 0.66 -10.06 11.45
CA GLY A 312 -0.11 -10.22 12.67
C GLY A 312 -0.39 -8.89 13.38
N THR A 313 -1.43 -8.88 14.19
CA THR A 313 -1.93 -7.71 14.90
C THR A 313 -1.56 -7.74 16.38
N PRO A 314 -1.27 -6.59 17.02
CA PRO A 314 -1.08 -6.49 18.47
C PRO A 314 -2.40 -6.61 19.25
N ALA A 315 -2.30 -6.68 20.57
CA ALA A 315 -3.44 -6.66 21.49
C ALA A 315 -4.27 -5.38 21.38
N GLY A 316 -5.54 -5.46 21.78
CA GLY A 316 -6.49 -4.35 21.82
C GLY A 316 -7.55 -4.40 20.74
N VAL A 317 -7.72 -5.54 20.05
CA VAL A 317 -8.81 -5.74 19.08
C VAL A 317 -10.19 -5.60 19.74
N GLY A 318 -11.19 -5.21 18.95
CA GLY A 318 -12.54 -4.95 19.45
C GLY A 318 -13.19 -6.13 20.15
N ALA A 319 -12.94 -7.36 19.66
CA ALA A 319 -13.45 -8.59 20.23
C ALA A 319 -12.95 -8.88 21.66
N SER A 320 -11.82 -8.34 22.06
CA SER A 320 -11.19 -8.58 23.38
C SER A 320 -11.54 -7.51 24.41
N ARG A 321 -12.31 -6.50 24.02
CA ARG A 321 -12.74 -5.43 24.92
C ARG A 321 -13.94 -5.82 25.77
N THR A 322 -14.12 -5.14 26.89
CA THR A 322 -15.26 -5.35 27.79
C THR A 322 -15.97 -4.01 28.03
N PRO A 323 -17.16 -3.78 27.43
CA PRO A 323 -17.84 -4.64 26.45
C PRO A 323 -17.08 -4.67 25.10
N PRO A 324 -17.31 -5.68 24.23
CA PRO A 324 -16.71 -5.74 22.90
C PRO A 324 -17.03 -4.50 22.05
N ARG A 325 -16.03 -4.00 21.31
CA ARG A 325 -16.15 -2.83 20.43
C ARG A 325 -16.09 -3.26 18.96
N TRP A 326 -17.25 -3.51 18.36
CA TRP A 326 -17.38 -3.82 16.94
C TRP A 326 -17.41 -2.55 16.09
N LEU A 327 -16.94 -2.63 14.85
CA LEU A 327 -17.07 -1.58 13.86
C LEU A 327 -18.55 -1.34 13.53
N ARG A 328 -18.92 -0.07 13.35
CA ARG A 328 -20.28 0.38 13.08
C ARG A 328 -20.27 1.35 11.91
N ASP A 329 -21.43 1.50 11.28
CA ASP A 329 -21.63 2.54 10.26
C ASP A 329 -21.21 3.92 10.77
N GLY A 330 -20.44 4.65 9.96
CA GLY A 330 -19.89 5.96 10.31
C GLY A 330 -18.60 5.94 11.12
N ASP A 331 -18.10 4.78 11.57
CA ASP A 331 -16.77 4.71 12.19
C ASP A 331 -15.67 5.09 11.19
N VAL A 332 -14.56 5.59 11.72
CA VAL A 332 -13.32 5.82 10.98
C VAL A 332 -12.22 5.00 11.62
N VAL A 333 -11.59 4.13 10.85
CA VAL A 333 -10.44 3.34 11.30
C VAL A 333 -9.18 3.98 10.76
N GLU A 334 -8.23 4.26 11.65
CA GLU A 334 -6.93 4.82 11.31
C GLU A 334 -5.84 3.94 11.90
N ILE A 335 -4.90 3.54 11.06
CA ILE A 335 -3.75 2.74 11.49
C ILE A 335 -2.50 3.49 11.13
N GLU A 336 -1.68 3.75 12.13
CA GLU A 336 -0.41 4.47 11.98
C GLU A 336 0.74 3.50 12.25
N ILE A 337 1.70 3.45 11.32
CA ILE A 337 2.95 2.72 11.50
C ILE A 337 4.10 3.70 11.31
N GLU A 338 4.95 3.76 12.30
CA GLU A 338 6.13 4.63 12.32
C GLU A 338 6.94 4.48 11.03
N ARG A 339 7.29 5.59 10.37
CA ARG A 339 8.02 5.67 9.09
C ARG A 339 7.33 5.06 7.86
N VAL A 340 6.24 4.29 8.04
CA VAL A 340 5.50 3.68 6.94
C VAL A 340 4.34 4.58 6.50
N GLY A 341 3.58 5.10 7.47
CA GLY A 341 2.50 6.03 7.18
C GLY A 341 1.23 5.78 7.96
N ARG A 342 0.15 6.41 7.51
CA ARG A 342 -1.18 6.33 8.12
C ARG A 342 -2.21 5.91 7.07
N LEU A 343 -2.83 4.78 7.30
CA LEU A 343 -3.97 4.28 6.53
C LEU A 343 -5.26 4.69 7.24
N ARG A 344 -6.19 5.28 6.49
CA ARG A 344 -7.52 5.66 6.99
C ARG A 344 -8.59 5.06 6.09
N ASN A 345 -9.63 4.51 6.70
CA ASN A 345 -10.80 3.99 5.99
C ASN A 345 -12.08 4.35 6.74
N TYR A 346 -13.16 4.54 6.00
CA TYR A 346 -14.49 4.79 6.53
C TYR A 346 -15.27 3.49 6.61
N VAL A 347 -16.12 3.33 7.62
CA VAL A 347 -16.95 2.14 7.79
C VAL A 347 -18.36 2.43 7.30
N ARG A 348 -18.92 1.56 6.45
CA ARG A 348 -20.27 1.67 5.92
C ARG A 348 -21.06 0.40 6.08
N ALA A 349 -22.31 0.52 6.50
CA ALA A 349 -23.25 -0.58 6.37
C ALA A 349 -23.49 -0.87 4.89
N SER A 350 -23.32 -2.13 4.46
CA SER A 350 -23.75 -2.52 3.12
C SER A 350 -25.25 -2.28 3.01
N GLY A 351 -25.68 -1.46 2.05
CA GLY A 351 -27.11 -1.30 1.75
C GLY A 351 -27.71 -2.67 1.42
N THR A 352 -28.91 -2.93 1.89
CA THR A 352 -29.72 -4.12 1.59
C THR A 352 -30.05 -4.19 0.13
#